data_bd5ae3d1a508d423cc27cc7e3f9afa7e
#
_entry.id   bd5ae3d1a508d423cc27cc7e3f9afa7e
#
_cell.length_a   1.000
_cell.length_b   1.000
_cell.length_c   1.000
_cell.angle_alpha   90.00
_cell.angle_beta   90.00
_cell.angle_gamma   90.00
#
_symmetry.space_group_name_H-M   'P 1'
#
loop_
_entity.id
_entity.type
_entity.pdbx_description
1 polymer ?
#
loop_
_entity_poly.entity_id
_entity_poly.type
_entity_poly.pdbx_seq_one_letter_code
_entity_poly.pdbx_strand_id
1 'polypeptide(L)'
;VMVNPFWIPLAAKELEGTDVKPACVIGFPLGANTLATKVFEAKDAIANGAQEIDMVINIGMLKDHEDEYVINEIKALKEAAGEKCLKVIIETCLLTEEEKVRACKDVVAAGADFVKTSTGFSTGGATVEDIRLMKEAVSGSDVQVKASGGIRTKDVMDAMIEAGATRIGTSSGVNLIK
;
A
#
# COMPACT_ATOMS: atom_id res chain seq x y z
N VAL A 1 -6.45 8.49 -7.91
CA VAL A 1 -5.88 7.75 -9.06
C VAL A 1 -4.43 7.41 -8.74
N MET A 2 -4.04 6.10 -8.88
CA MET A 2 -2.71 5.60 -8.54
C MET A 2 -1.85 5.48 -9.80
N VAL A 3 -0.67 6.15 -9.80
CA VAL A 3 0.26 6.17 -10.93
C VAL A 3 1.72 6.06 -10.47
N ASN A 4 2.64 5.83 -11.40
CA ASN A 4 4.08 5.95 -11.16
C ASN A 4 4.49 7.43 -11.01
N PRO A 5 5.64 7.73 -10.36
CA PRO A 5 6.08 9.10 -10.06
C PRO A 5 6.08 10.05 -11.26
N PHE A 6 6.52 9.58 -12.42
CA PHE A 6 6.57 10.38 -13.66
C PHE A 6 5.22 11.03 -14.02
N TRP A 7 4.10 10.38 -13.69
CA TRP A 7 2.76 10.83 -14.06
C TRP A 7 2.08 11.72 -13.02
N ILE A 8 2.69 11.92 -11.85
CA ILE A 8 2.09 12.70 -10.76
C ILE A 8 1.80 14.14 -11.15
N PRO A 9 2.70 14.89 -11.82
CA PRO A 9 2.39 16.28 -12.22
C PRO A 9 1.16 16.36 -13.13
N LEU A 10 1.02 15.42 -14.07
CA LEU A 10 -0.14 15.36 -14.95
C LEU A 10 -1.41 14.99 -14.18
N ALA A 11 -1.33 13.94 -13.35
CA ALA A 11 -2.48 13.50 -12.55
C ALA A 11 -2.96 14.59 -11.60
N ALA A 12 -2.05 15.31 -10.94
CA ALA A 12 -2.39 16.42 -10.04
C ALA A 12 -3.11 17.55 -10.79
N LYS A 13 -2.63 17.89 -11.99
CA LYS A 13 -3.26 18.91 -12.84
C LYS A 13 -4.66 18.50 -13.31
N GLU A 14 -4.81 17.27 -13.82
CA GLU A 14 -6.09 16.79 -14.37
C GLU A 14 -7.16 16.55 -13.30
N LEU A 15 -6.74 16.35 -12.04
CA LEU A 15 -7.63 16.14 -10.90
C LEU A 15 -7.90 17.42 -10.09
N GLU A 16 -7.35 18.56 -10.52
CA GLU A 16 -7.56 19.84 -9.84
C GLU A 16 -9.07 20.20 -9.76
N GLY A 17 -9.51 20.61 -8.59
CA GLY A 17 -10.92 20.95 -8.34
C GLY A 17 -11.84 19.74 -8.15
N THR A 18 -11.31 18.52 -8.08
CA THR A 18 -12.08 17.30 -7.77
C THR A 18 -11.70 16.73 -6.41
N ASP A 19 -12.54 15.82 -5.87
CA ASP A 19 -12.24 15.07 -4.64
C ASP A 19 -11.32 13.87 -4.87
N VAL A 20 -10.95 13.58 -6.12
CA VAL A 20 -10.08 12.45 -6.49
C VAL A 20 -8.63 12.80 -6.25
N LYS A 21 -7.96 12.02 -5.40
CA LYS A 21 -6.57 12.27 -5.01
C LYS A 21 -5.57 11.66 -5.98
N PRO A 22 -4.57 12.41 -6.45
CA PRO A 22 -3.40 11.84 -7.11
C PRO A 22 -2.59 11.06 -6.08
N ALA A 23 -2.27 9.82 -6.40
CA ALA A 23 -1.56 8.90 -5.53
C ALA A 23 -0.37 8.27 -6.27
N CYS A 24 0.74 8.08 -5.57
CA CYS A 24 2.00 7.61 -6.13
C CYS A 24 2.47 6.31 -5.48
N VAL A 25 3.04 5.42 -6.29
CA VAL A 25 3.77 4.26 -5.77
C VAL A 25 5.24 4.62 -5.50
N ILE A 26 5.83 4.04 -4.45
CA ILE A 26 7.22 4.28 -4.02
C ILE A 26 7.97 2.96 -3.83
N GLY A 27 9.20 2.88 -4.35
CA GLY A 27 9.99 1.64 -4.33
C GLY A 27 9.34 0.50 -5.11
N PHE A 28 8.57 0.82 -6.11
CA PHE A 28 7.64 -0.09 -6.76
C PHE A 28 8.20 -0.71 -8.05
N PRO A 29 7.94 -2.01 -8.34
CA PRO A 29 7.11 -2.92 -7.55
C PRO A 29 7.86 -3.81 -6.55
N LEU A 30 9.20 -3.78 -6.51
CA LEU A 30 10.02 -4.78 -5.83
C LEU A 30 10.32 -4.47 -4.35
N GLY A 31 10.23 -3.21 -3.94
CA GLY A 31 10.61 -2.81 -2.58
C GLY A 31 12.11 -2.89 -2.27
N ALA A 32 12.95 -3.24 -3.26
CA ALA A 32 14.38 -3.52 -3.09
C ALA A 32 15.30 -2.29 -3.18
N ASN A 33 14.73 -1.10 -3.31
CA ASN A 33 15.49 0.15 -3.30
C ASN A 33 16.04 0.44 -1.90
N THR A 34 17.13 1.21 -1.83
CA THR A 34 17.63 1.70 -0.55
C THR A 34 16.60 2.63 0.12
N LEU A 35 16.62 2.69 1.45
CA LEU A 35 15.77 3.61 2.21
C LEU A 35 15.91 5.07 1.72
N ALA A 36 17.15 5.53 1.51
CA ALA A 36 17.41 6.89 1.02
C ALA A 36 16.72 7.17 -0.33
N THR A 37 16.75 6.20 -1.25
CA THR A 37 16.09 6.30 -2.56
C THR A 37 14.56 6.38 -2.40
N LYS A 38 13.96 5.53 -1.57
CA LYS A 38 12.50 5.56 -1.32
C LYS A 38 12.06 6.89 -0.68
N VAL A 39 12.82 7.39 0.29
CA VAL A 39 12.53 8.69 0.93
C VAL A 39 12.64 9.84 -0.07
N PHE A 40 13.66 9.82 -0.93
CA PHE A 40 13.81 10.82 -1.99
C PHE A 40 12.62 10.76 -2.96
N GLU A 41 12.27 9.56 -3.45
CA GLU A 41 11.14 9.35 -4.37
C GLU A 41 9.81 9.83 -3.76
N ALA A 42 9.57 9.55 -2.47
CA ALA A 42 8.38 10.02 -1.76
C ALA A 42 8.31 11.54 -1.67
N LYS A 43 9.41 12.21 -1.30
CA LYS A 43 9.48 13.67 -1.22
C LYS A 43 9.30 14.33 -2.59
N ASP A 44 9.90 13.77 -3.63
CA ASP A 44 9.75 14.25 -5.00
C ASP A 44 8.30 14.10 -5.47
N ALA A 45 7.68 12.93 -5.25
CA ALA A 45 6.28 12.71 -5.62
C ALA A 45 5.32 13.69 -4.91
N ILE A 46 5.55 13.97 -3.63
CA ILE A 46 4.75 14.93 -2.85
C ILE A 46 4.94 16.35 -3.39
N ALA A 47 6.18 16.75 -3.66
CA ALA A 47 6.49 18.07 -4.23
C ALA A 47 5.82 18.27 -5.60
N ASN A 48 5.62 17.19 -6.35
CA ASN A 48 4.96 17.17 -7.64
C ASN A 48 3.42 17.00 -7.55
N GLY A 49 2.84 16.94 -6.33
CA GLY A 49 1.40 16.98 -6.13
C GLY A 49 0.74 15.68 -5.67
N ALA A 50 1.51 14.64 -5.32
CA ALA A 50 0.94 13.43 -4.73
C ALA A 50 0.29 13.74 -3.37
N GLN A 51 -0.90 13.22 -3.15
CA GLN A 51 -1.66 13.36 -1.90
C GLN A 51 -1.76 12.07 -1.10
N GLU A 52 -1.48 10.94 -1.72
CA GLU A 52 -1.36 9.63 -1.09
C GLU A 52 -0.15 8.88 -1.65
N ILE A 53 0.47 8.04 -0.83
CA ILE A 53 1.66 7.26 -1.19
C ILE A 53 1.43 5.80 -0.84
N ASP A 54 1.74 4.89 -1.79
CA ASP A 54 1.74 3.45 -1.59
C ASP A 54 3.19 2.95 -1.75
N MET A 55 3.90 2.72 -0.64
CA MET A 55 5.25 2.15 -0.66
C MET A 55 5.24 0.63 -0.69
N VAL A 56 6.29 0.01 -1.22
CA VAL A 56 6.55 -1.43 -1.05
C VAL A 56 7.64 -1.61 0.00
N ILE A 57 7.41 -2.48 0.99
CA ILE A 57 8.43 -2.80 2.00
C ILE A 57 9.64 -3.49 1.38
N ASN A 58 10.77 -3.50 2.09
CA ASN A 58 11.87 -4.41 1.74
C ASN A 58 11.51 -5.83 2.20
N ILE A 59 10.97 -6.62 1.25
CA ILE A 59 10.50 -7.99 1.49
C ILE A 59 11.66 -8.90 1.94
N GLY A 60 12.86 -8.68 1.41
CA GLY A 60 14.04 -9.44 1.83
C GLY A 60 14.34 -9.27 3.31
N MET A 61 14.35 -8.02 3.79
CA MET A 61 14.58 -7.72 5.22
C MET A 61 13.50 -8.31 6.12
N LEU A 62 12.23 -8.26 5.71
CA LEU A 62 11.16 -8.93 6.45
C LEU A 62 11.42 -10.44 6.55
N LYS A 63 11.81 -11.11 5.46
CA LYS A 63 12.12 -12.54 5.43
C LYS A 63 13.33 -12.92 6.27
N ASP A 64 14.31 -12.04 6.34
CA ASP A 64 15.52 -12.20 7.15
C ASP A 64 15.27 -11.87 8.65
N HIS A 65 14.02 -11.62 9.06
CA HIS A 65 13.61 -11.24 10.41
C HIS A 65 14.22 -9.93 10.92
N GLU A 66 14.54 -9.02 10.00
CA GLU A 66 15.04 -7.68 10.30
C GLU A 66 13.87 -6.69 10.46
N ASP A 67 12.94 -7.01 11.38
CA ASP A 67 11.70 -6.25 11.59
C ASP A 67 11.99 -4.80 12.00
N GLU A 68 13.05 -4.55 12.76
CA GLU A 68 13.46 -3.19 13.12
C GLU A 68 13.81 -2.35 11.89
N TYR A 69 14.47 -2.96 10.89
CA TYR A 69 14.74 -2.29 9.62
C TYR A 69 13.43 -1.93 8.90
N VAL A 70 12.48 -2.89 8.81
CA VAL A 70 11.19 -2.68 8.14
C VAL A 70 10.38 -1.58 8.83
N ILE A 71 10.31 -1.58 10.16
CA ILE A 71 9.65 -0.54 10.95
C ILE A 71 10.29 0.83 10.70
N ASN A 72 11.62 0.91 10.72
CA ASN A 72 12.35 2.16 10.49
C ASN A 72 12.18 2.67 9.06
N GLU A 73 12.13 1.76 8.06
CA GLU A 73 11.83 2.11 6.68
C GLU A 73 10.44 2.76 6.56
N ILE A 74 9.41 2.13 7.13
CA ILE A 74 8.04 2.66 7.09
C ILE A 74 7.94 4.00 7.84
N LYS A 75 8.56 4.12 9.02
CA LYS A 75 8.60 5.39 9.79
C LYS A 75 9.22 6.53 8.99
N ALA A 76 10.35 6.28 8.33
CA ALA A 76 11.01 7.30 7.53
C ALA A 76 10.14 7.74 6.33
N LEU A 77 9.38 6.81 5.73
CA LEU A 77 8.42 7.13 4.67
C LEU A 77 7.18 7.86 5.23
N LYS A 78 6.71 7.52 6.44
CA LYS A 78 5.61 8.26 7.10
C LYS A 78 6.04 9.68 7.44
N GLU A 79 7.25 9.87 7.94
CA GLU A 79 7.83 11.20 8.17
C GLU A 79 7.93 12.00 6.85
N ALA A 80 8.44 11.37 5.78
CA ALA A 80 8.51 12.01 4.46
C ALA A 80 7.13 12.37 3.90
N ALA A 81 6.12 11.54 4.17
CA ALA A 81 4.73 11.77 3.76
C ALA A 81 4.05 12.90 4.57
N GLY A 82 4.51 13.18 5.79
CA GLY A 82 3.89 14.15 6.68
C GLY A 82 2.43 13.78 6.99
N GLU A 83 1.51 14.70 6.71
CA GLU A 83 0.07 14.47 6.89
C GLU A 83 -0.59 13.68 5.75
N LYS A 84 0.15 13.32 4.71
CA LYS A 84 -0.37 12.52 3.59
C LYS A 84 -0.58 11.08 4.01
N CYS A 85 -1.57 10.43 3.37
CA CYS A 85 -1.86 9.03 3.62
C CYS A 85 -0.73 8.13 3.09
N LEU A 86 -0.12 7.35 3.97
CA LEU A 86 0.87 6.32 3.65
C LEU A 86 0.21 4.95 3.69
N LYS A 87 0.33 4.19 2.60
CA LYS A 87 -0.09 2.79 2.51
C LYS A 87 1.12 1.92 2.26
N VAL A 88 1.19 0.79 2.95
CA VAL A 88 2.33 -0.10 2.95
C VAL A 88 1.97 -1.42 2.26
N ILE A 89 2.54 -1.65 1.08
CA ILE A 89 2.37 -2.90 0.33
C ILE A 89 3.31 -3.94 0.91
N ILE A 90 2.76 -5.05 1.40
CA ILE A 90 3.54 -6.16 1.97
C ILE A 90 3.75 -7.30 0.97
N GLU A 91 3.08 -7.31 -0.18
CA GLU A 91 3.13 -8.32 -1.25
C GLU A 91 2.82 -9.73 -0.74
N THR A 92 1.58 -9.93 -0.30
CA THR A 92 1.13 -11.13 0.43
C THR A 92 1.44 -12.45 -0.27
N CYS A 93 1.46 -12.49 -1.60
CA CYS A 93 1.74 -13.70 -2.36
C CYS A 93 3.19 -14.22 -2.22
N LEU A 94 4.11 -13.42 -1.69
CA LEU A 94 5.50 -13.79 -1.43
C LEU A 94 5.75 -14.17 0.05
N LEU A 95 4.72 -14.07 0.92
CA LEU A 95 4.84 -14.20 2.36
C LEU A 95 4.08 -15.43 2.87
N THR A 96 4.62 -16.06 3.91
CA THR A 96 3.88 -17.02 4.73
C THR A 96 2.86 -16.30 5.61
N GLU A 97 1.91 -17.01 6.21
CA GLU A 97 0.93 -16.41 7.14
C GLU A 97 1.60 -15.70 8.32
N GLU A 98 2.64 -16.33 8.89
CA GLU A 98 3.43 -15.73 9.96
C GLU A 98 4.10 -14.42 9.54
N GLU A 99 4.73 -14.41 8.36
CA GLU A 99 5.36 -13.21 7.78
C GLU A 99 4.32 -12.11 7.51
N LYS A 100 3.11 -12.44 7.03
CA LYS A 100 2.02 -11.47 6.83
C LYS A 100 1.60 -10.82 8.15
N VAL A 101 1.41 -11.63 9.20
CA VAL A 101 1.06 -11.11 10.53
C VAL A 101 2.17 -10.22 11.09
N ARG A 102 3.42 -10.62 10.94
CA ARG A 102 4.59 -9.84 11.38
C ARG A 102 4.65 -8.51 10.63
N ALA A 103 4.57 -8.53 9.30
CA ALA A 103 4.53 -7.30 8.50
C ALA A 103 3.38 -6.35 8.89
N CYS A 104 2.19 -6.87 9.19
CA CYS A 104 1.08 -6.06 9.68
C CYS A 104 1.40 -5.38 11.02
N LYS A 105 2.06 -6.10 11.95
CA LYS A 105 2.49 -5.54 13.24
C LYS A 105 3.56 -4.46 13.06
N ASP A 106 4.50 -4.64 12.12
CA ASP A 106 5.51 -3.64 11.78
C ASP A 106 4.87 -2.37 11.23
N VAL A 107 3.86 -2.52 10.37
CA VAL A 107 3.07 -1.40 9.83
C VAL A 107 2.36 -0.63 10.96
N VAL A 108 1.78 -1.34 11.93
CA VAL A 108 1.15 -0.73 13.12
C VAL A 108 2.19 0.00 13.97
N ALA A 109 3.33 -0.67 14.28
CA ALA A 109 4.41 -0.09 15.08
C ALA A 109 5.05 1.15 14.44
N ALA A 110 5.00 1.23 13.12
CA ALA A 110 5.52 2.36 12.35
C ALA A 110 4.53 3.52 12.19
N GLY A 111 3.23 3.33 12.49
CA GLY A 111 2.21 4.37 12.42
C GLY A 111 1.77 4.73 11.01
N ALA A 112 1.82 3.80 10.07
CA ALA A 112 1.24 4.00 8.73
C ALA A 112 -0.31 3.98 8.78
N ASP A 113 -0.95 4.49 7.73
CA ASP A 113 -2.41 4.60 7.69
C ASP A 113 -3.08 3.33 7.15
N PHE A 114 -2.40 2.62 6.25
CA PHE A 114 -2.91 1.37 5.66
C PHE A 114 -1.82 0.32 5.53
N VAL A 115 -2.21 -0.93 5.73
CA VAL A 115 -1.50 -2.09 5.15
C VAL A 115 -2.22 -2.53 3.88
N LYS A 116 -1.46 -2.82 2.81
CA LYS A 116 -1.98 -3.17 1.48
C LYS A 116 -1.45 -4.52 1.05
N THR A 117 -2.29 -5.33 0.43
CA THR A 117 -1.92 -6.70 0.04
C THR A 117 -0.82 -6.75 -1.01
N SER A 118 -1.01 -6.11 -2.17
CA SER A 118 -0.28 -6.49 -3.38
C SER A 118 0.04 -5.31 -4.29
N THR A 119 1.13 -5.46 -5.04
CA THR A 119 1.48 -4.54 -6.13
C THR A 119 0.60 -4.73 -7.37
N GLY A 120 0.15 -5.94 -7.62
CA GLY A 120 -0.50 -6.36 -8.87
C GLY A 120 0.48 -6.76 -9.98
N PHE A 121 1.79 -6.80 -9.69
CA PHE A 121 2.87 -7.14 -10.64
C PHE A 121 3.64 -8.40 -10.25
N SER A 122 3.18 -9.12 -9.22
CA SER A 122 3.76 -10.38 -8.76
C SER A 122 2.90 -11.58 -9.19
N THR A 123 3.16 -12.73 -8.59
CA THR A 123 2.51 -14.02 -8.93
C THR A 123 1.08 -14.15 -8.42
N GLY A 124 0.65 -13.29 -7.48
CA GLY A 124 -0.70 -13.30 -6.90
C GLY A 124 -1.22 -11.90 -6.59
N GLY A 125 -2.48 -11.85 -6.15
CA GLY A 125 -3.17 -10.64 -5.74
C GLY A 125 -3.86 -10.82 -4.39
N ALA A 126 -4.85 -9.98 -4.06
CA ALA A 126 -5.61 -10.08 -2.83
C ALA A 126 -6.44 -11.36 -2.78
N THR A 127 -6.47 -12.02 -1.63
CA THR A 127 -7.40 -13.10 -1.30
C THR A 127 -8.26 -12.71 -0.10
N VAL A 128 -9.42 -13.33 0.03
CA VAL A 128 -10.32 -13.10 1.18
C VAL A 128 -9.65 -13.51 2.48
N GLU A 129 -8.89 -14.61 2.44
CA GLU A 129 -8.12 -15.14 3.56
C GLU A 129 -7.06 -14.14 4.03
N ASP A 130 -6.29 -13.56 3.09
CA ASP A 130 -5.29 -12.54 3.41
C ASP A 130 -5.93 -11.30 4.06
N ILE A 131 -7.07 -10.84 3.52
CA ILE A 131 -7.75 -9.67 4.09
C ILE A 131 -8.22 -9.93 5.52
N ARG A 132 -8.80 -11.11 5.80
CA ARG A 132 -9.21 -11.49 7.16
C ARG A 132 -8.02 -11.54 8.11
N LEU A 133 -6.93 -12.21 7.69
CA LEU A 133 -5.71 -12.32 8.48
C LEU A 133 -5.12 -10.94 8.79
N MET A 134 -4.99 -10.07 7.77
CA MET A 134 -4.48 -8.71 7.93
C MET A 134 -5.38 -7.87 8.82
N LYS A 135 -6.70 -7.96 8.65
CA LYS A 135 -7.68 -7.23 9.48
C LYS A 135 -7.60 -7.63 10.96
N GLU A 136 -7.42 -8.92 11.23
CA GLU A 136 -7.20 -9.42 12.58
C GLU A 136 -5.85 -8.93 13.15
N ALA A 137 -4.78 -9.01 12.35
CA ALA A 137 -3.44 -8.63 12.76
C ALA A 137 -3.29 -7.13 13.11
N VAL A 138 -4.09 -6.25 12.48
CA VAL A 138 -4.10 -4.80 12.79
C VAL A 138 -5.22 -4.41 13.78
N SER A 139 -5.96 -5.35 14.31
CA SER A 139 -7.07 -5.05 15.23
C SER A 139 -6.58 -4.31 16.48
N GLY A 140 -7.38 -3.35 16.97
CA GLY A 140 -7.00 -2.50 18.09
C GLY A 140 -6.06 -1.32 17.74
N SER A 141 -5.77 -1.13 16.45
CA SER A 141 -5.04 0.04 15.92
C SER A 141 -5.91 0.83 14.94
N ASP A 142 -5.43 2.01 14.54
CA ASP A 142 -6.08 2.85 13.52
C ASP A 142 -5.71 2.44 12.08
N VAL A 143 -4.82 1.46 11.91
CA VAL A 143 -4.38 0.98 10.59
C VAL A 143 -5.52 0.27 9.87
N GLN A 144 -5.76 0.69 8.63
CA GLN A 144 -6.79 0.13 7.77
C GLN A 144 -6.19 -0.87 6.76
N VAL A 145 -7.05 -1.67 6.11
CA VAL A 145 -6.64 -2.68 5.13
C VAL A 145 -7.06 -2.27 3.73
N LYS A 146 -6.12 -2.27 2.78
CA LYS A 146 -6.37 -2.08 1.35
C LYS A 146 -6.16 -3.39 0.60
N ALA A 147 -7.21 -3.87 -0.07
CA ALA A 147 -7.14 -4.99 -1.00
C ALA A 147 -6.76 -4.52 -2.40
N SER A 148 -5.79 -5.15 -3.05
CA SER A 148 -5.40 -4.85 -4.43
C SER A 148 -4.79 -6.06 -5.15
N GLY A 149 -4.84 -6.02 -6.49
CA GLY A 149 -4.40 -7.12 -7.33
C GLY A 149 -5.49 -8.18 -7.55
N GLY A 150 -5.86 -8.41 -8.81
CA GLY A 150 -6.82 -9.45 -9.18
C GLY A 150 -8.30 -9.11 -9.02
N ILE A 151 -8.66 -7.95 -8.49
CA ILE A 151 -10.07 -7.55 -8.24
C ILE A 151 -10.66 -7.00 -9.53
N ARG A 152 -11.45 -7.83 -10.24
CA ARG A 152 -11.99 -7.52 -11.57
C ARG A 152 -13.52 -7.59 -11.69
N THR A 153 -14.19 -8.16 -10.69
CA THR A 153 -15.65 -8.29 -10.65
C THR A 153 -16.22 -7.71 -9.37
N LYS A 154 -17.49 -7.33 -9.40
CA LYS A 154 -18.18 -6.80 -8.24
C LYS A 154 -18.22 -7.80 -7.09
N ASP A 155 -18.49 -9.07 -7.36
CA ASP A 155 -18.55 -10.11 -6.35
C ASP A 155 -17.22 -10.28 -5.61
N VAL A 156 -16.08 -10.22 -6.34
CA VAL A 156 -14.75 -10.25 -5.72
C VAL A 156 -14.50 -9.00 -4.89
N MET A 157 -14.90 -7.82 -5.38
CA MET A 157 -14.77 -6.58 -4.61
C MET A 157 -15.61 -6.63 -3.32
N ASP A 158 -16.86 -7.05 -3.40
CA ASP A 158 -17.76 -7.15 -2.25
C ASP A 158 -17.21 -8.16 -1.22
N ALA A 159 -16.70 -9.31 -1.66
CA ALA A 159 -16.06 -10.28 -0.77
C ALA A 159 -14.83 -9.71 -0.02
N MET A 160 -14.02 -8.86 -0.67
CA MET A 160 -12.90 -8.19 0.00
C MET A 160 -13.39 -7.18 1.05
N ILE A 161 -14.46 -6.45 0.75
CA ILE A 161 -15.07 -5.50 1.70
C ILE A 161 -15.66 -6.24 2.90
N GLU A 162 -16.40 -7.32 2.67
CA GLU A 162 -16.96 -8.17 3.72
C GLU A 162 -15.87 -8.81 4.61
N ALA A 163 -14.71 -9.14 4.01
CA ALA A 163 -13.55 -9.66 4.74
C ALA A 163 -12.85 -8.59 5.61
N GLY A 164 -13.15 -7.29 5.42
CA GLY A 164 -12.63 -6.19 6.23
C GLY A 164 -11.75 -5.16 5.51
N ALA A 165 -11.62 -5.23 4.17
CA ALA A 165 -10.95 -4.18 3.42
C ALA A 165 -11.80 -2.90 3.42
N THR A 166 -11.15 -1.76 3.73
CA THR A 166 -11.79 -0.43 3.71
C THR A 166 -11.39 0.39 2.48
N ARG A 167 -10.45 -0.13 1.69
CA ARG A 167 -10.01 0.46 0.42
C ARG A 167 -9.77 -0.63 -0.61
N ILE A 168 -10.21 -0.40 -1.83
CA ILE A 168 -9.98 -1.30 -2.97
C ILE A 168 -9.04 -0.64 -3.97
N GLY A 169 -8.05 -1.40 -4.46
CA GLY A 169 -7.18 -1.03 -5.56
C GLY A 169 -7.43 -1.94 -6.77
N THR A 170 -7.92 -1.36 -7.86
CA THR A 170 -8.24 -2.10 -9.09
C THR A 170 -8.04 -1.24 -10.32
N SER A 171 -7.64 -1.85 -11.43
CA SER A 171 -7.65 -1.22 -12.76
C SER A 171 -9.03 -1.23 -13.44
N SER A 172 -9.99 -1.97 -12.87
CA SER A 172 -11.35 -2.13 -13.40
C SER A 172 -12.40 -1.25 -12.70
N GLY A 173 -11.99 -0.26 -11.89
CA GLY A 173 -12.85 0.49 -10.99
C GLY A 173 -14.12 1.06 -11.64
N VAL A 174 -14.00 1.65 -12.84
CA VAL A 174 -15.15 2.21 -13.57
C VAL A 174 -16.21 1.14 -13.89
N ASN A 175 -15.80 -0.10 -14.11
CA ASN A 175 -16.74 -1.20 -14.40
C ASN A 175 -17.36 -1.81 -13.14
N LEU A 176 -16.68 -1.66 -11.99
CA LEU A 176 -17.15 -2.23 -10.72
C LEU A 176 -18.22 -1.37 -10.03
N ILE A 177 -18.31 -0.09 -10.37
CA ILE A 177 -19.25 0.87 -9.76
C ILE A 177 -20.42 1.24 -10.66
N LYS A 178 -20.52 0.63 -11.83
CA LYS A 178 -21.68 0.70 -12.71
C LYS A 178 -22.68 -0.37 -12.32
#